data_535f617b6351a342432df5f6db70a4b0
#
_entry.id   535f617b6351a342432df5f6db70a4b0
#
_cell.length_a   1.000
_cell.length_b   1.000
_cell.length_c   1.000
_cell.angle_alpha   90.00
_cell.angle_beta   90.00
_cell.angle_gamma   90.00
#
_symmetry.space_group_name_H-M   'P 1'
#
loop_
_entity.id
_entity.type
_entity.pdbx_description
1 polymer ?
#
loop_
_entity_poly.entity_id
_entity_poly.type
_entity_poly.pdbx_seq_one_letter_code
_entity_poly.pdbx_strand_id
1 'polypeptide(L)'
;MNTHVHKVFLITGVSSGFGLAFSQAALAAGHTVVGTVRRESERAAFEALDAHRARAFVLDVTDYPAIDPLVAEILREVGRIDVLVNNAGYGHEGILEESPLAEMQRQFDVNVFGAVAMIKAVLPGMREQRSGHIVNITSMAGYITLPGIAYYSGSKFALEGVSEALAKEVESLGIHVTAMAPGSFRTEWAGRSMIRSGRAFSEYDAVFDPVRKAREEKSGKQAGDPHKAAQALLTLVAAEKPPVHLLLGKDAVRLVREKIARLEAEIDAWEGLSESTEFD
;
A
#
# COMPACT_ATOMS: atom_id res chain seq x y z
N MET A 1 -10.67 23.77 21.02
CA MET A 1 -11.70 22.99 20.32
C MET A 1 -11.08 22.54 19.00
N ASN A 2 -10.69 21.27 18.90
CA ASN A 2 -10.23 20.74 17.60
C ASN A 2 -11.45 20.62 16.68
N THR A 3 -11.62 21.59 15.79
CA THR A 3 -12.59 21.46 14.71
C THR A 3 -12.07 20.35 13.79
N HIS A 4 -12.60 19.14 13.96
CA HIS A 4 -12.34 18.05 13.02
C HIS A 4 -12.79 18.52 11.63
N VAL A 5 -11.83 18.91 10.79
CA VAL A 5 -12.12 19.24 9.40
C VAL A 5 -12.59 17.96 8.71
N HIS A 6 -13.84 17.97 8.23
CA HIS A 6 -14.38 16.88 7.43
C HIS A 6 -13.52 16.68 6.17
N LYS A 7 -13.18 15.43 5.86
CA LYS A 7 -12.39 15.04 4.67
C LYS A 7 -13.13 13.99 3.85
N VAL A 8 -12.85 13.97 2.56
CA VAL A 8 -13.30 12.94 1.63
C VAL A 8 -12.12 12.00 1.33
N PHE A 9 -12.27 10.73 1.68
CA PHE A 9 -11.31 9.67 1.42
C PHE A 9 -11.74 8.88 0.18
N LEU A 10 -10.82 8.66 -0.75
CA LEU A 10 -10.93 7.66 -1.80
C LEU A 10 -10.00 6.50 -1.45
N ILE A 11 -10.57 5.31 -1.20
CA ILE A 11 -9.83 4.13 -0.74
C ILE A 11 -10.03 3.00 -1.74
N THR A 12 -8.96 2.46 -2.31
CA THR A 12 -9.07 1.32 -3.22
C THR A 12 -9.09 -0.02 -2.46
N GLY A 13 -9.99 -0.95 -2.88
CA GLY A 13 -10.07 -2.30 -2.32
C GLY A 13 -10.63 -2.35 -0.89
N VAL A 14 -11.87 -1.88 -0.69
CA VAL A 14 -12.50 -1.73 0.65
C VAL A 14 -13.30 -2.93 1.12
N SER A 15 -13.39 -4.01 0.35
CA SER A 15 -14.23 -5.17 0.72
C SER A 15 -13.70 -5.99 1.90
N SER A 16 -12.45 -5.79 2.33
CA SER A 16 -11.84 -6.52 3.44
C SER A 16 -10.53 -5.90 3.94
N GLY A 17 -9.92 -6.49 4.96
CA GLY A 17 -8.57 -6.16 5.44
C GLY A 17 -8.40 -4.71 5.84
N PHE A 18 -7.26 -4.13 5.46
CA PHE A 18 -6.96 -2.73 5.78
C PHE A 18 -7.97 -1.75 5.15
N GLY A 19 -8.36 -1.94 3.89
CA GLY A 19 -9.29 -1.03 3.23
C GLY A 19 -10.63 -0.92 3.96
N LEU A 20 -11.16 -2.04 4.45
CA LEU A 20 -12.38 -2.03 5.28
C LEU A 20 -12.14 -1.36 6.63
N ALA A 21 -11.04 -1.68 7.32
CA ALA A 21 -10.72 -1.09 8.62
C ALA A 21 -10.49 0.43 8.52
N PHE A 22 -9.78 0.90 7.49
CA PHE A 22 -9.58 2.32 7.21
C PHE A 22 -10.90 3.04 6.95
N SER A 23 -11.77 2.42 6.14
CA SER A 23 -13.09 2.96 5.84
C SER A 23 -13.96 3.11 7.09
N GLN A 24 -14.02 2.06 7.90
CA GLN A 24 -14.79 2.08 9.16
C GLN A 24 -14.30 3.16 10.12
N ALA A 25 -12.97 3.30 10.28
CA ALA A 25 -12.40 4.32 11.13
C ALA A 25 -12.66 5.75 10.61
N ALA A 26 -12.52 5.97 9.30
CA ALA A 26 -12.78 7.28 8.69
C ALA A 26 -14.26 7.68 8.79
N LEU A 27 -15.19 6.74 8.54
CA LEU A 27 -16.63 6.96 8.74
C LEU A 27 -16.98 7.26 10.19
N ALA A 28 -16.42 6.50 11.14
CA ALA A 28 -16.63 6.73 12.58
C ALA A 28 -16.08 8.09 13.05
N ALA A 29 -15.01 8.59 12.42
CA ALA A 29 -14.47 9.93 12.66
C ALA A 29 -15.27 11.06 11.97
N GLY A 30 -16.35 10.75 11.27
CA GLY A 30 -17.22 11.74 10.63
C GLY A 30 -16.82 12.12 9.20
N HIS A 31 -15.88 11.42 8.59
CA HIS A 31 -15.44 11.65 7.21
C HIS A 31 -16.35 10.96 6.19
N THR A 32 -16.31 11.40 4.94
CA THR A 32 -16.90 10.69 3.80
C THR A 32 -15.88 9.71 3.24
N VAL A 33 -16.33 8.49 2.91
CA VAL A 33 -15.47 7.47 2.29
C VAL A 33 -16.08 6.99 0.98
N VAL A 34 -15.33 7.17 -0.08
CA VAL A 34 -15.56 6.56 -1.38
C VAL A 34 -14.66 5.33 -1.48
N GLY A 35 -15.23 4.15 -1.55
CA GLY A 35 -14.51 2.89 -1.63
C GLY A 35 -14.59 2.29 -3.03
N THR A 36 -13.53 1.63 -3.50
CA THR A 36 -13.64 0.78 -4.67
C THR A 36 -13.69 -0.69 -4.31
N VAL A 37 -14.55 -1.43 -5.00
CA VAL A 37 -14.70 -2.89 -4.90
C VAL A 37 -14.56 -3.50 -6.29
N ARG A 38 -14.18 -4.79 -6.38
CA ARG A 38 -14.03 -5.43 -7.69
C ARG A 38 -15.33 -6.02 -8.24
N ARG A 39 -16.31 -6.26 -7.38
CA ARG A 39 -17.57 -6.93 -7.74
C ARG A 39 -18.75 -6.10 -7.31
N GLU A 40 -19.77 -5.99 -8.18
CA GLU A 40 -21.03 -5.29 -7.88
C GLU A 40 -21.69 -5.83 -6.60
N SER A 41 -21.61 -7.14 -6.35
CA SER A 41 -22.17 -7.77 -5.15
C SER A 41 -21.55 -7.29 -3.82
N GLU A 42 -20.42 -6.59 -3.84
CA GLU A 42 -19.73 -6.07 -2.66
C GLU A 42 -20.15 -4.63 -2.31
N ARG A 43 -20.80 -3.91 -3.24
CA ARG A 43 -21.18 -2.49 -3.05
C ARG A 43 -22.15 -2.29 -1.89
N ALA A 44 -23.27 -2.99 -1.91
CA ALA A 44 -24.32 -2.81 -0.91
C ALA A 44 -23.81 -3.05 0.52
N ALA A 45 -22.94 -4.04 0.71
CA ALA A 45 -22.34 -4.32 2.02
C ALA A 45 -21.43 -3.18 2.51
N PHE A 46 -20.72 -2.51 1.62
CA PHE A 46 -19.89 -1.36 1.96
C PHE A 46 -20.73 -0.12 2.25
N GLU A 47 -21.72 0.19 1.42
CA GLU A 47 -22.62 1.33 1.56
C GLU A 47 -23.47 1.24 2.83
N ALA A 48 -23.78 0.03 3.30
CA ALA A 48 -24.48 -0.21 4.57
C ALA A 48 -23.66 0.19 5.82
N LEU A 49 -22.34 0.46 5.70
CA LEU A 49 -21.54 0.96 6.81
C LEU A 49 -21.99 2.35 7.28
N ASP A 50 -22.41 3.20 6.33
CA ASP A 50 -23.00 4.51 6.60
C ASP A 50 -23.78 4.98 5.37
N ALA A 51 -25.11 5.02 5.46
CA ALA A 51 -26.01 5.32 4.34
C ALA A 51 -25.77 6.72 3.69
N HIS A 52 -25.16 7.65 4.42
CA HIS A 52 -24.94 9.02 3.96
C HIS A 52 -23.50 9.30 3.52
N ARG A 53 -22.51 8.62 4.10
CA ARG A 53 -21.10 8.96 3.94
C ARG A 53 -20.25 7.84 3.32
N ALA A 54 -20.78 6.61 3.20
CA ALA A 54 -20.13 5.52 2.47
C ALA A 54 -20.69 5.45 1.05
N ARG A 55 -19.80 5.46 0.06
CA ARG A 55 -20.12 5.29 -1.37
C ARG A 55 -19.19 4.22 -1.94
N ALA A 56 -19.73 3.33 -2.75
CA ALA A 56 -18.94 2.28 -3.39
C ALA A 56 -19.02 2.33 -4.91
N PHE A 57 -17.88 2.15 -5.56
CA PHE A 57 -17.77 2.04 -7.00
C PHE A 57 -17.07 0.72 -7.39
N VAL A 58 -17.45 0.18 -8.54
CA VAL A 58 -16.76 -1.01 -9.07
C VAL A 58 -15.55 -0.57 -9.87
N LEU A 59 -14.38 -1.06 -9.49
CA LEU A 59 -13.13 -0.82 -10.18
C LEU A 59 -12.17 -1.99 -9.98
N ASP A 60 -11.66 -2.56 -11.07
CA ASP A 60 -10.38 -3.24 -11.07
C ASP A 60 -9.30 -2.20 -11.38
N VAL A 61 -8.35 -2.02 -10.48
CA VAL A 61 -7.28 -1.01 -10.64
C VAL A 61 -6.36 -1.29 -11.82
N THR A 62 -6.47 -2.45 -12.45
CA THR A 62 -5.76 -2.81 -13.69
C THR A 62 -6.51 -2.42 -14.96
N ASP A 63 -7.76 -2.01 -14.85
CA ASP A 63 -8.51 -1.38 -15.94
C ASP A 63 -8.18 0.12 -15.99
N TYR A 64 -6.98 0.44 -16.45
CA TYR A 64 -6.48 1.82 -16.47
C TYR A 64 -7.39 2.80 -17.22
N PRO A 65 -8.00 2.43 -18.37
CA PRO A 65 -8.95 3.30 -19.07
C PRO A 65 -10.19 3.65 -18.26
N ALA A 66 -10.61 2.82 -17.31
CA ALA A 66 -11.78 3.08 -16.48
C ALA A 66 -11.51 4.06 -15.33
N ILE A 67 -10.24 4.32 -14.96
CA ILE A 67 -9.88 5.09 -13.77
C ILE A 67 -10.25 6.57 -13.90
N ASP A 68 -9.84 7.25 -14.96
CA ASP A 68 -10.11 8.69 -15.14
C ASP A 68 -11.63 8.98 -15.20
N PRO A 69 -12.45 8.24 -15.97
CA PRO A 69 -13.90 8.40 -15.95
C PRO A 69 -14.51 8.21 -14.57
N LEU A 70 -14.04 7.20 -13.83
CA LEU A 70 -14.52 6.91 -12.47
C LEU A 70 -14.19 8.04 -11.50
N VAL A 71 -12.96 8.55 -11.50
CA VAL A 71 -12.57 9.66 -10.64
C VAL A 71 -13.35 10.92 -10.97
N ALA A 72 -13.63 11.18 -12.26
CA ALA A 72 -14.50 12.28 -12.67
C ALA A 72 -15.94 12.12 -12.18
N GLU A 73 -16.47 10.89 -12.17
CA GLU A 73 -17.79 10.59 -11.60
C GLU A 73 -17.80 10.81 -10.09
N ILE A 74 -16.82 10.31 -9.36
CA ILE A 74 -16.66 10.51 -7.92
C ILE A 74 -16.62 12.01 -7.59
N LEU A 75 -15.83 12.80 -8.31
CA LEU A 75 -15.73 14.23 -8.09
C LEU A 75 -17.07 14.97 -8.33
N ARG A 76 -17.89 14.50 -9.28
CA ARG A 76 -19.24 15.06 -9.48
C ARG A 76 -20.17 14.76 -8.30
N GLU A 77 -20.01 13.60 -7.64
CA GLU A 77 -20.87 13.20 -6.51
C GLU A 77 -20.44 13.85 -5.19
N VAL A 78 -19.13 13.87 -4.90
CA VAL A 78 -18.63 14.29 -3.58
C VAL A 78 -17.91 15.64 -3.58
N GLY A 79 -17.71 16.23 -4.74
CA GLY A 79 -17.16 17.58 -4.94
C GLY A 79 -15.63 17.67 -4.82
N ARG A 80 -14.98 16.82 -4.03
CA ARG A 80 -13.53 16.84 -3.80
C ARG A 80 -13.00 15.50 -3.32
N ILE A 81 -11.70 15.29 -3.45
CA ILE A 81 -10.98 14.18 -2.81
C ILE A 81 -9.83 14.79 -2.00
N ASP A 82 -9.84 14.59 -0.68
CA ASP A 82 -8.82 15.09 0.23
C ASP A 82 -7.70 14.07 0.48
N VAL A 83 -8.07 12.78 0.49
CA VAL A 83 -7.14 11.69 0.79
C VAL A 83 -7.36 10.57 -0.22
N LEU A 84 -6.31 10.19 -0.95
CA LEU A 84 -6.28 8.95 -1.71
C LEU A 84 -5.54 7.89 -0.89
N VAL A 85 -6.15 6.73 -0.67
CA VAL A 85 -5.48 5.56 -0.07
C VAL A 85 -5.40 4.46 -1.12
N ASN A 86 -4.23 4.28 -1.72
CA ASN A 86 -3.93 3.17 -2.60
C ASN A 86 -3.68 1.91 -1.76
N ASN A 87 -4.76 1.19 -1.48
CA ASN A 87 -4.75 -0.01 -0.65
C ASN A 87 -4.95 -1.31 -1.45
N ALA A 88 -5.59 -1.25 -2.61
CA ALA A 88 -5.77 -2.43 -3.47
C ALA A 88 -4.42 -3.10 -3.77
N GLY A 89 -4.34 -4.38 -3.48
CA GLY A 89 -3.10 -5.14 -3.65
C GLY A 89 -3.25 -6.57 -3.15
N TYR A 90 -2.30 -7.41 -3.52
CA TYR A 90 -2.23 -8.81 -3.08
C TYR A 90 -0.79 -9.26 -2.92
N GLY A 91 -0.58 -10.42 -2.28
CA GLY A 91 0.73 -11.03 -2.11
C GLY A 91 0.99 -12.13 -3.13
N HIS A 92 2.26 -12.35 -3.44
CA HIS A 92 2.73 -13.48 -4.23
C HIS A 92 3.78 -14.26 -3.43
N GLU A 93 3.64 -15.58 -3.43
CA GLU A 93 4.55 -16.52 -2.80
C GLU A 93 5.01 -17.57 -3.81
N GLY A 94 6.31 -17.64 -4.06
CA GLY A 94 6.96 -18.60 -4.94
C GLY A 94 8.44 -18.31 -5.07
N ILE A 95 9.23 -19.34 -5.30
CA ILE A 95 10.65 -19.20 -5.64
C ILE A 95 10.75 -18.52 -7.01
N LEU A 96 11.71 -17.62 -7.17
CA LEU A 96 11.86 -16.79 -8.35
C LEU A 96 11.94 -17.61 -9.65
N GLU A 97 12.77 -18.67 -9.64
CA GLU A 97 12.97 -19.55 -10.79
C GLU A 97 11.73 -20.38 -11.12
N GLU A 98 10.93 -20.73 -10.11
CA GLU A 98 9.73 -21.55 -10.27
C GLU A 98 8.48 -20.74 -10.62
N SER A 99 8.53 -19.41 -10.42
CA SER A 99 7.37 -18.53 -10.56
C SER A 99 7.25 -18.00 -12.00
N PRO A 100 6.09 -18.16 -12.68
CA PRO A 100 5.89 -17.62 -14.02
C PRO A 100 6.05 -16.09 -14.07
N LEU A 101 6.73 -15.57 -15.09
CA LEU A 101 6.91 -14.12 -15.27
C LEU A 101 5.57 -13.37 -15.38
N ALA A 102 4.53 -14.01 -15.93
CA ALA A 102 3.19 -13.44 -16.01
C ALA A 102 2.59 -13.12 -14.63
N GLU A 103 2.95 -13.89 -13.58
CA GLU A 103 2.52 -13.60 -12.21
C GLU A 103 3.21 -12.34 -11.66
N MET A 104 4.48 -12.13 -12.03
CA MET A 104 5.19 -10.88 -11.70
C MET A 104 4.53 -9.67 -12.37
N GLN A 105 4.26 -9.77 -13.67
CA GLN A 105 3.58 -8.70 -14.42
C GLN A 105 2.26 -8.33 -13.75
N ARG A 106 1.41 -9.33 -13.48
CA ARG A 106 0.14 -9.12 -12.80
C ARG A 106 0.28 -8.52 -11.39
N GLN A 107 1.34 -8.93 -10.65
CA GLN A 107 1.64 -8.36 -9.34
C GLN A 107 1.94 -6.86 -9.44
N PHE A 108 2.73 -6.46 -10.44
CA PHE A 108 3.06 -5.07 -10.70
C PHE A 108 1.87 -4.27 -11.24
N ASP A 109 1.06 -4.86 -12.12
CA ASP A 109 -0.15 -4.21 -12.66
C ASP A 109 -1.07 -3.75 -11.52
N VAL A 110 -1.29 -4.61 -10.51
CA VAL A 110 -2.16 -4.27 -9.39
C VAL A 110 -1.44 -3.37 -8.37
N ASN A 111 -0.25 -3.80 -7.89
CA ASN A 111 0.38 -3.18 -6.72
C ASN A 111 1.11 -1.88 -7.04
N VAL A 112 1.49 -1.65 -8.30
CA VAL A 112 2.28 -0.49 -8.73
C VAL A 112 1.53 0.34 -9.76
N PHE A 113 1.26 -0.21 -10.93
CA PHE A 113 0.68 0.58 -12.04
C PHE A 113 -0.73 1.04 -11.74
N GLY A 114 -1.57 0.21 -11.09
CA GLY A 114 -2.90 0.61 -10.63
C GLY A 114 -2.84 1.75 -9.62
N ALA A 115 -1.91 1.70 -8.65
CA ALA A 115 -1.71 2.79 -7.70
C ALA A 115 -1.25 4.08 -8.39
N VAL A 116 -0.29 3.99 -9.34
CA VAL A 116 0.18 5.14 -10.13
C VAL A 116 -0.94 5.73 -10.98
N ALA A 117 -1.77 4.89 -11.61
CA ALA A 117 -2.90 5.37 -12.40
C ALA A 117 -3.92 6.13 -11.53
N MET A 118 -4.26 5.62 -10.35
CA MET A 118 -5.11 6.32 -9.37
C MET A 118 -4.50 7.65 -8.92
N ILE A 119 -3.19 7.70 -8.65
CA ILE A 119 -2.47 8.93 -8.31
C ILE A 119 -2.65 9.96 -9.43
N LYS A 120 -2.37 9.56 -10.67
CA LYS A 120 -2.48 10.46 -11.85
C LYS A 120 -3.88 11.01 -12.03
N ALA A 121 -4.91 10.22 -11.76
CA ALA A 121 -6.31 10.63 -11.88
C ALA A 121 -6.74 11.63 -10.81
N VAL A 122 -6.23 11.55 -9.57
CA VAL A 122 -6.62 12.48 -8.48
C VAL A 122 -5.74 13.73 -8.40
N LEU A 123 -4.49 13.68 -8.87
CA LEU A 123 -3.53 14.78 -8.77
C LEU A 123 -4.03 16.11 -9.36
N PRO A 124 -4.71 16.17 -10.51
CA PRO A 124 -5.23 17.44 -11.04
C PRO A 124 -6.14 18.16 -10.04
N GLY A 125 -7.08 17.45 -9.43
CA GLY A 125 -7.97 18.02 -8.41
C GLY A 125 -7.24 18.47 -7.15
N MET A 126 -6.31 17.66 -6.62
CA MET A 126 -5.50 18.02 -5.45
C MET A 126 -4.60 19.23 -5.73
N ARG A 127 -4.04 19.33 -6.94
CA ARG A 127 -3.22 20.48 -7.38
C ARG A 127 -4.05 21.77 -7.42
N GLU A 128 -5.26 21.72 -7.96
CA GLU A 128 -6.19 22.85 -7.97
C GLU A 128 -6.59 23.28 -6.57
N GLN A 129 -6.86 22.30 -5.69
CA GLN A 129 -7.18 22.53 -4.28
C GLN A 129 -5.99 23.08 -3.48
N ARG A 130 -4.75 22.97 -3.97
CA ARG A 130 -3.51 23.26 -3.22
C ARG A 130 -3.44 22.48 -1.91
N SER A 131 -4.05 21.31 -1.87
CA SER A 131 -4.09 20.44 -0.70
C SER A 131 -4.45 19.02 -1.11
N GLY A 132 -3.93 18.04 -0.39
CA GLY A 132 -4.25 16.62 -0.56
C GLY A 132 -3.28 15.74 0.22
N HIS A 133 -3.66 14.48 0.41
CA HIS A 133 -2.77 13.48 0.97
C HIS A 133 -2.91 12.16 0.22
N ILE A 134 -1.83 11.71 -0.40
CA ILE A 134 -1.76 10.40 -1.07
C ILE A 134 -1.07 9.42 -0.12
N VAL A 135 -1.76 8.37 0.26
CA VAL A 135 -1.24 7.32 1.14
C VAL A 135 -1.16 6.02 0.35
N ASN A 136 0.05 5.57 0.07
CA ASN A 136 0.30 4.31 -0.61
C ASN A 136 0.55 3.20 0.42
N ILE A 137 -0.29 2.16 0.44
CA ILE A 137 -0.09 1.03 1.34
C ILE A 137 1.00 0.12 0.74
N THR A 138 2.20 0.33 1.23
CA THR A 138 3.39 -0.43 0.85
C THR A 138 3.51 -1.70 1.72
N SER A 139 4.64 -1.98 2.29
CA SER A 139 4.90 -3.06 3.24
C SER A 139 6.31 -2.91 3.82
N MET A 140 6.58 -3.51 4.97
CA MET A 140 7.98 -3.75 5.39
C MET A 140 8.77 -4.51 4.31
N ALA A 141 8.09 -5.30 3.45
CA ALA A 141 8.69 -5.97 2.30
C ALA A 141 9.09 -5.03 1.16
N GLY A 142 8.83 -3.73 1.26
CA GLY A 142 9.41 -2.66 0.44
C GLY A 142 10.77 -2.16 0.94
N TYR A 143 11.26 -2.69 2.06
CA TYR A 143 12.58 -2.38 2.66
C TYR A 143 13.43 -3.62 2.89
N ILE A 144 12.79 -4.72 3.26
CA ILE A 144 13.44 -6.01 3.51
C ILE A 144 12.90 -7.07 2.55
N THR A 145 13.64 -8.13 2.37
CA THR A 145 13.23 -9.27 1.55
C THR A 145 13.30 -10.58 2.33
N LEU A 146 12.49 -11.54 1.92
CA LEU A 146 12.50 -12.91 2.43
C LEU A 146 12.44 -13.88 1.24
N PRO A 147 13.00 -15.09 1.34
CA PRO A 147 12.82 -16.11 0.32
C PRO A 147 11.34 -16.34 -0.02
N GLY A 148 11.06 -16.53 -1.30
CA GLY A 148 9.73 -16.86 -1.80
C GLY A 148 8.74 -15.69 -1.91
N ILE A 149 9.17 -14.43 -1.76
CA ILE A 149 8.31 -13.24 -1.99
C ILE A 149 8.98 -12.20 -2.91
N ALA A 150 9.83 -12.64 -3.83
CA ALA A 150 10.59 -11.71 -4.69
C ALA A 150 9.69 -10.77 -5.50
N TYR A 151 8.63 -11.28 -6.13
CA TYR A 151 7.70 -10.47 -6.92
C TYR A 151 6.95 -9.46 -6.07
N TYR A 152 6.46 -9.91 -4.91
CA TYR A 152 5.79 -9.01 -3.96
C TYR A 152 6.74 -7.93 -3.44
N SER A 153 7.93 -8.31 -2.95
CA SER A 153 8.93 -7.35 -2.47
C SER A 153 9.30 -6.35 -3.57
N GLY A 154 9.60 -6.82 -4.79
CA GLY A 154 9.91 -5.94 -5.92
C GLY A 154 8.81 -4.90 -6.18
N SER A 155 7.52 -5.31 -6.13
CA SER A 155 6.40 -4.40 -6.30
C SER A 155 6.31 -3.35 -5.17
N LYS A 156 6.62 -3.74 -3.92
CA LYS A 156 6.57 -2.83 -2.77
C LYS A 156 7.77 -1.88 -2.71
N PHE A 157 8.98 -2.35 -3.11
CA PHE A 157 10.13 -1.47 -3.31
C PHE A 157 9.85 -0.42 -4.42
N ALA A 158 9.25 -0.84 -5.53
CA ALA A 158 8.86 0.08 -6.60
C ALA A 158 7.90 1.15 -6.10
N LEU A 159 6.88 0.77 -5.31
CA LEU A 159 5.91 1.72 -4.77
C LEU A 159 6.52 2.66 -3.72
N GLU A 160 7.50 2.21 -2.92
CA GLU A 160 8.27 3.09 -2.02
C GLU A 160 9.01 4.16 -2.82
N GLY A 161 9.77 3.76 -3.86
CA GLY A 161 10.52 4.70 -4.70
C GLY A 161 9.61 5.70 -5.43
N VAL A 162 8.47 5.24 -5.98
CA VAL A 162 7.46 6.13 -6.60
C VAL A 162 6.91 7.12 -5.57
N SER A 163 6.62 6.66 -4.34
CA SER A 163 6.08 7.52 -3.30
C SER A 163 7.07 8.60 -2.87
N GLU A 164 8.35 8.23 -2.71
CA GLU A 164 9.39 9.18 -2.32
C GLU A 164 9.67 10.23 -3.40
N ALA A 165 9.73 9.82 -4.66
CA ALA A 165 9.91 10.75 -5.79
C ALA A 165 8.72 11.71 -5.89
N LEU A 166 7.50 11.19 -5.86
CA LEU A 166 6.28 11.99 -5.93
C LEU A 166 6.18 12.99 -4.78
N ALA A 167 6.58 12.61 -3.56
CA ALA A 167 6.55 13.52 -2.41
C ALA A 167 7.35 14.79 -2.68
N LYS A 168 8.53 14.66 -3.30
CA LYS A 168 9.39 15.79 -3.69
C LYS A 168 8.76 16.65 -4.80
N GLU A 169 8.08 16.01 -5.76
CA GLU A 169 7.45 16.69 -6.91
C GLU A 169 6.25 17.56 -6.50
N VAL A 170 5.48 17.14 -5.48
CA VAL A 170 4.20 17.78 -5.14
C VAL A 170 4.24 18.60 -3.85
N GLU A 171 5.35 18.63 -3.12
CA GLU A 171 5.50 19.36 -1.86
C GLU A 171 5.12 20.84 -1.99
N SER A 172 5.62 21.53 -3.03
CA SER A 172 5.31 22.93 -3.29
C SER A 172 3.85 23.20 -3.67
N LEU A 173 3.09 22.14 -3.97
CA LEU A 173 1.67 22.19 -4.29
C LEU A 173 0.77 22.04 -3.05
N GLY A 174 1.35 21.85 -1.86
CA GLY A 174 0.61 21.58 -0.63
C GLY A 174 0.00 20.18 -0.56
N ILE A 175 0.56 19.23 -1.31
CA ILE A 175 0.12 17.84 -1.35
C ILE A 175 1.14 16.98 -0.59
N HIS A 176 0.67 16.16 0.31
CA HIS A 176 1.49 15.19 1.05
C HIS A 176 1.45 13.82 0.39
N VAL A 177 2.54 13.08 0.50
CA VAL A 177 2.61 11.68 0.07
C VAL A 177 3.23 10.87 1.19
N THR A 178 2.59 9.77 1.57
CA THR A 178 3.13 8.84 2.56
C THR A 178 3.08 7.40 2.04
N ALA A 179 4.23 6.75 2.02
CA ALA A 179 4.35 5.31 1.93
C ALA A 179 4.13 4.72 3.33
N MET A 180 2.96 4.12 3.55
CA MET A 180 2.62 3.45 4.80
C MET A 180 2.98 1.97 4.68
N ALA A 181 3.99 1.53 5.44
CA ALA A 181 4.61 0.22 5.34
C ALA A 181 4.27 -0.69 6.54
N PRO A 182 3.19 -1.47 6.48
CA PRO A 182 2.84 -2.41 7.54
C PRO A 182 3.83 -3.58 7.63
N GLY A 183 4.08 -4.04 8.87
CA GLY A 183 4.65 -5.34 9.17
C GLY A 183 3.60 -6.45 9.10
N SER A 184 3.66 -7.39 10.04
CA SER A 184 2.73 -8.52 10.11
C SER A 184 1.43 -8.13 10.80
N PHE A 185 0.37 -7.87 10.02
CA PHE A 185 -0.97 -7.53 10.49
C PHE A 185 -1.95 -8.67 10.24
N ARG A 186 -2.96 -8.78 11.10
CA ARG A 186 -4.02 -9.79 11.02
C ARG A 186 -5.05 -9.40 9.98
N THR A 187 -4.73 -9.64 8.71
CA THR A 187 -5.56 -9.41 7.53
C THR A 187 -5.63 -10.69 6.69
N GLU A 188 -6.42 -10.68 5.61
CA GLU A 188 -6.52 -11.78 4.65
C GLU A 188 -5.26 -11.94 3.75
N TRP A 189 -4.21 -11.16 3.97
CA TRP A 189 -3.04 -11.13 3.09
C TRP A 189 -2.34 -12.49 2.97
N ALA A 190 -2.10 -13.18 4.08
CA ALA A 190 -1.48 -14.51 4.10
C ALA A 190 -2.45 -15.65 3.71
N GLY A 191 -3.75 -15.36 3.65
CA GLY A 191 -4.83 -16.26 3.28
C GLY A 191 -5.25 -16.11 1.81
N ARG A 192 -6.50 -15.70 1.59
CA ARG A 192 -7.11 -15.61 0.24
C ARG A 192 -6.50 -14.54 -0.67
N SER A 193 -5.80 -13.56 -0.12
CA SER A 193 -5.11 -12.50 -0.89
C SER A 193 -3.66 -12.87 -1.23
N MET A 194 -3.28 -14.15 -1.16
CA MET A 194 -1.97 -14.66 -1.53
C MET A 194 -2.10 -15.60 -2.72
N ILE A 195 -1.43 -15.29 -3.81
CA ILE A 195 -1.21 -16.21 -4.94
C ILE A 195 0.04 -17.01 -4.65
N ARG A 196 -0.01 -18.31 -4.89
CA ARG A 196 1.12 -19.22 -4.67
C ARG A 196 1.47 -19.94 -5.94
N SER A 197 2.73 -19.79 -6.39
CA SER A 197 3.29 -20.57 -7.50
C SER A 197 3.50 -22.03 -7.11
N GLY A 198 3.45 -22.90 -8.10
CA GLY A 198 3.81 -24.32 -7.93
C GLY A 198 5.26 -24.50 -7.53
N ARG A 199 5.59 -25.69 -6.98
CA ARG A 199 6.96 -26.12 -6.66
C ARG A 199 7.45 -27.08 -7.74
N ALA A 200 8.69 -26.93 -8.15
CA ALA A 200 9.32 -27.76 -9.19
C ALA A 200 10.67 -28.34 -8.79
N PHE A 201 11.46 -27.62 -7.98
CA PHE A 201 12.85 -27.97 -7.68
C PHE A 201 13.06 -28.14 -6.18
N SER A 202 13.43 -29.37 -5.76
CA SER A 202 13.70 -29.71 -4.35
C SER A 202 14.94 -29.00 -3.76
N GLU A 203 15.82 -28.50 -4.61
CA GLU A 203 17.02 -27.74 -4.23
C GLU A 203 16.70 -26.49 -3.41
N TYR A 204 15.50 -25.94 -3.54
CA TYR A 204 15.03 -24.78 -2.79
C TYR A 204 14.30 -25.13 -1.49
N ASP A 205 14.01 -26.42 -1.22
CA ASP A 205 13.19 -26.82 -0.06
C ASP A 205 13.82 -26.39 1.26
N ALA A 206 15.12 -26.55 1.42
CA ALA A 206 15.84 -26.19 2.64
C ALA A 206 15.74 -24.68 3.00
N VAL A 207 15.63 -23.81 2.00
CA VAL A 207 15.53 -22.36 2.18
C VAL A 207 14.08 -21.90 2.26
N PHE A 208 13.20 -22.49 1.46
CA PHE A 208 11.84 -21.99 1.28
C PHE A 208 10.81 -22.61 2.26
N ASP A 209 10.87 -23.91 2.51
CA ASP A 209 9.87 -24.60 3.32
C ASP A 209 9.78 -24.07 4.76
N PRO A 210 10.88 -23.75 5.46
CA PRO A 210 10.80 -23.16 6.79
C PRO A 210 10.08 -21.81 6.80
N VAL A 211 10.34 -20.98 5.79
CA VAL A 211 9.74 -19.63 5.66
C VAL A 211 8.26 -19.74 5.32
N ARG A 212 7.89 -20.64 4.39
CA ARG A 212 6.50 -20.92 4.02
C ARG A 212 5.71 -21.43 5.21
N LYS A 213 6.22 -22.44 5.90
CA LYS A 213 5.58 -23.01 7.09
C LYS A 213 5.38 -21.96 8.19
N ALA A 214 6.41 -21.17 8.49
CA ALA A 214 6.30 -20.10 9.48
C ALA A 214 5.25 -19.03 9.09
N ARG A 215 5.05 -18.75 7.80
CA ARG A 215 4.02 -17.83 7.31
C ARG A 215 2.62 -18.43 7.45
N GLU A 216 2.45 -19.71 7.11
CA GLU A 216 1.19 -20.43 7.27
C GLU A 216 0.77 -20.51 8.75
N GLU A 217 1.68 -20.88 9.65
CA GLU A 217 1.45 -20.97 11.10
C GLU A 217 1.08 -19.61 11.75
N LYS A 218 1.60 -18.51 11.20
CA LYS A 218 1.29 -17.15 11.66
C LYS A 218 -0.02 -16.60 11.10
N SER A 219 -0.60 -17.22 10.07
CA SER A 219 -1.83 -16.72 9.44
C SER A 219 -2.97 -16.67 10.46
N GLY A 220 -3.61 -15.51 10.60
CA GLY A 220 -4.65 -15.24 11.59
C GLY A 220 -4.13 -14.97 13.02
N LYS A 221 -2.83 -15.11 13.28
CA LYS A 221 -2.18 -14.91 14.59
C LYS A 221 -1.17 -13.76 14.60
N GLN A 222 -1.12 -12.96 13.53
CA GLN A 222 -0.21 -11.83 13.44
C GLN A 222 -0.48 -10.85 14.58
N ALA A 223 0.59 -10.18 15.07
CA ALA A 223 0.50 -9.25 16.20
C ALA A 223 -0.15 -7.91 15.84
N GLY A 224 -0.08 -7.50 14.58
CA GLY A 224 -0.63 -6.24 14.14
C GLY A 224 -2.17 -6.27 14.07
N ASP A 225 -2.79 -5.22 14.59
CA ASP A 225 -4.24 -5.01 14.61
C ASP A 225 -4.62 -4.01 13.49
N PRO A 226 -5.42 -4.42 12.48
CA PRO A 226 -5.86 -3.54 11.41
C PRO A 226 -6.64 -2.30 11.90
N HIS A 227 -7.37 -2.40 13.01
CA HIS A 227 -8.08 -1.26 13.58
C HIS A 227 -7.11 -0.23 14.17
N LYS A 228 -6.01 -0.68 14.78
CA LYS A 228 -4.95 0.23 15.25
C LYS A 228 -4.19 0.87 14.08
N ALA A 229 -3.98 0.13 12.99
CA ALA A 229 -3.44 0.72 11.76
C ALA A 229 -4.38 1.79 11.18
N ALA A 230 -5.70 1.60 11.28
CA ALA A 230 -6.68 2.58 10.86
C ALA A 230 -6.63 3.85 11.72
N GLN A 231 -6.44 3.74 13.04
CA GLN A 231 -6.21 4.91 13.89
C GLN A 231 -4.91 5.63 13.56
N ALA A 232 -3.85 4.87 13.20
CA ALA A 232 -2.59 5.46 12.74
C ALA A 232 -2.78 6.24 11.42
N LEU A 233 -3.60 5.74 10.47
CA LEU A 233 -3.95 6.47 9.25
C LEU A 233 -4.65 7.79 9.57
N LEU A 234 -5.62 7.81 10.48
CA LEU A 234 -6.31 9.05 10.86
C LEU A 234 -5.35 10.05 11.51
N THR A 235 -4.47 9.57 12.38
CA THR A 235 -3.42 10.40 13.00
C THR A 235 -2.47 10.97 11.96
N LEU A 236 -2.05 10.16 10.99
CA LEU A 236 -1.19 10.56 9.87
C LEU A 236 -1.84 11.67 9.04
N VAL A 237 -3.11 11.49 8.66
CA VAL A 237 -3.85 12.44 7.80
C VAL A 237 -4.18 13.74 8.54
N ALA A 238 -4.21 13.73 9.86
CA ALA A 238 -4.39 14.92 10.70
C ALA A 238 -3.08 15.66 11.02
N ALA A 239 -1.93 15.05 10.72
CA ALA A 239 -0.63 15.66 11.00
C ALA A 239 -0.34 16.84 10.06
N GLU A 240 0.19 17.93 10.59
CA GLU A 240 0.60 19.10 9.82
C GLU A 240 1.78 18.79 8.87
N LYS A 241 2.71 17.94 9.34
CA LYS A 241 3.89 17.51 8.59
C LYS A 241 3.99 15.97 8.64
N PRO A 242 3.18 15.26 7.84
CA PRO A 242 3.24 13.80 7.82
C PRO A 242 4.57 13.33 7.20
N PRO A 243 5.12 12.19 7.67
CA PRO A 243 6.34 11.62 7.10
C PRO A 243 6.08 11.04 5.71
N VAL A 244 7.12 11.01 4.88
CA VAL A 244 7.08 10.30 3.59
C VAL A 244 7.05 8.79 3.80
N HIS A 245 7.75 8.28 4.81
CA HIS A 245 7.81 6.86 5.14
C HIS A 245 7.27 6.61 6.55
N LEU A 246 6.26 5.74 6.68
CA LEU A 246 5.67 5.37 7.96
C LEU A 246 5.62 3.85 8.13
N LEU A 247 6.51 3.32 8.96
CA LEU A 247 6.50 1.90 9.33
C LEU A 247 5.42 1.63 10.39
N LEU A 248 4.63 0.58 10.19
CA LEU A 248 3.64 0.12 11.17
C LEU A 248 3.99 -1.26 11.70
N GLY A 249 4.05 -1.38 13.03
CA GLY A 249 4.35 -2.62 13.75
C GLY A 249 5.80 -2.70 14.24
N LYS A 250 5.96 -3.34 15.40
CA LYS A 250 7.29 -3.50 16.03
C LYS A 250 8.26 -4.33 15.18
N ASP A 251 7.74 -5.33 14.48
CA ASP A 251 8.50 -6.16 13.56
C ASP A 251 9.01 -5.37 12.36
N ALA A 252 8.17 -4.52 11.75
CA ALA A 252 8.59 -3.64 10.66
C ALA A 252 9.72 -2.71 11.10
N VAL A 253 9.54 -2.00 12.21
CA VAL A 253 10.56 -1.07 12.74
C VAL A 253 11.88 -1.79 13.01
N ARG A 254 11.84 -2.96 13.67
CA ARG A 254 13.04 -3.72 13.99
C ARG A 254 13.77 -4.21 12.73
N LEU A 255 13.04 -4.90 11.84
CA LEU A 255 13.65 -5.52 10.66
C LEU A 255 14.19 -4.49 9.66
N VAL A 256 13.51 -3.36 9.51
CA VAL A 256 14.00 -2.28 8.63
C VAL A 256 15.25 -1.64 9.21
N ARG A 257 15.30 -1.39 10.53
CA ARG A 257 16.53 -0.92 11.18
C ARG A 257 17.71 -1.87 11.01
N GLU A 258 17.47 -3.18 11.19
CA GLU A 258 18.48 -4.22 10.96
C GLU A 258 18.98 -4.24 9.51
N LYS A 259 18.06 -4.00 8.53
CA LYS A 259 18.45 -3.91 7.12
C LYS A 259 19.28 -2.66 6.83
N ILE A 260 18.92 -1.51 7.39
CA ILE A 260 19.67 -0.25 7.21
C ILE A 260 21.09 -0.43 7.75
N ALA A 261 21.25 -0.94 8.97
CA ALA A 261 22.58 -1.15 9.55
C ALA A 261 23.46 -2.13 8.72
N ARG A 262 22.84 -3.17 8.13
CA ARG A 262 23.58 -4.07 7.21
C ARG A 262 23.98 -3.38 5.92
N LEU A 263 23.10 -2.57 5.35
CA LEU A 263 23.41 -1.82 4.12
C LEU A 263 24.52 -0.81 4.35
N GLU A 264 24.50 -0.12 5.49
CA GLU A 264 25.57 0.81 5.89
C GLU A 264 26.91 0.08 5.99
N ALA A 265 26.97 -1.07 6.66
CA ALA A 265 28.19 -1.88 6.73
C ALA A 265 28.66 -2.42 5.35
N GLU A 266 27.75 -2.73 4.44
CA GLU A 266 28.11 -3.10 3.07
C GLU A 266 28.69 -1.91 2.29
N ILE A 267 28.13 -0.71 2.45
CA ILE A 267 28.66 0.54 1.87
C ILE A 267 30.07 0.79 2.37
N ASP A 268 30.28 0.81 3.70
CA ASP A 268 31.58 1.04 4.32
C ASP A 268 32.64 0.06 3.83
N ALA A 269 32.27 -1.22 3.67
CA ALA A 269 33.18 -2.26 3.21
C ALA A 269 33.64 -2.09 1.75
N TRP A 270 32.85 -1.41 0.94
CA TRP A 270 33.12 -1.23 -0.50
C TRP A 270 33.32 0.23 -0.92
N GLU A 271 33.35 1.17 0.04
CA GLU A 271 33.50 2.61 -0.20
C GLU A 271 34.70 2.93 -1.11
N GLY A 272 35.88 2.40 -0.80
CA GLY A 272 37.08 2.69 -1.58
C GLY A 272 36.98 2.24 -3.05
N LEU A 273 36.29 1.12 -3.33
CA LEU A 273 36.03 0.72 -4.72
C LEU A 273 35.02 1.66 -5.37
N SER A 274 33.96 2.02 -4.66
CA SER A 274 32.90 2.90 -5.16
C SER A 274 33.46 4.27 -5.55
N GLU A 275 34.27 4.87 -4.70
CA GLU A 275 34.89 6.19 -4.93
C GLU A 275 35.95 6.17 -6.04
N SER A 276 36.64 5.02 -6.25
CA SER A 276 37.64 4.88 -7.31
C SER A 276 37.09 4.97 -8.76
N THR A 277 35.78 5.10 -8.91
CA THR A 277 35.12 5.20 -10.23
C THR A 277 34.95 6.65 -10.71
N GLU A 278 35.40 7.64 -9.95
CA GLU A 278 35.38 9.04 -10.37
C GLU A 278 36.54 9.37 -11.32
N PHE A 279 36.39 10.41 -12.12
CA PHE A 279 37.50 10.95 -12.93
C PHE A 279 38.50 11.66 -12.03
N ASP A 280 39.82 11.53 -12.33
CA ASP A 280 40.90 12.25 -11.67
C ASP A 280 40.83 13.78 -11.91
#